data_64efb76bcb9ae0b27f5adcfa3c02b722
#
_entry.id   64efb76bcb9ae0b27f5adcfa3c02b722
#
_cell.length_a   1.000
_cell.length_b   1.000
_cell.length_c   1.000
_cell.angle_alpha   90.00
_cell.angle_beta   90.00
_cell.angle_gamma   90.00
#
_symmetry.space_group_name_H-M   'P 1'
#
loop_
_entity.id
_entity.type
_entity.pdbx_description
1 polymer ?
#
loop_
_entity_poly.entity_id
_entity_poly.type
_entity_poly.pdbx_seq_one_letter_code
_entity_poly.pdbx_strand_id
1 'polypeptide(L)'
;MGILIVGAGFSGAVIAQELAQAGLSSTVIDSRSHIAGNCHTERCPETGILLHRYGPHIFHTDDAEVWAYLNALGPIMPFRNQVKATVRGAVYAMPINLHTINQFFGQTLRPAEARAFIARRCHPAHTPAVSFEDQALQMVGPELYEAFFKGYTEKQWGLSPRALPASILKRLPMRFNYDDNYFSHRFQGIPQDGYTPLVARLLDHPRITTHLNTPYRPDMAAAQDHIFWSGPLDGYFGFRLGRLGYRTLDFERFTEDGDYQGCAVMNHPDAKVPYTRVTEHKHFAPWESHAQTVCYREYARAAGPEDTPYYPIRLSAEQALLSDYQALAKAEAGVTFVGRLGTYRYLDMDVTIREALDTARHFLAQRR
;
A
#
# COMPACT_ATOMS: atom_id res chain seq x y z
N MET A 1 -34.48 1.24 4.59
CA MET A 1 -33.39 1.92 3.87
C MET A 1 -32.32 0.90 3.55
N GLY A 2 -32.07 0.65 2.27
CA GLY A 2 -31.04 -0.26 1.81
C GLY A 2 -29.70 0.47 1.62
N ILE A 3 -28.67 0.06 2.37
CA ILE A 3 -27.31 0.55 2.16
C ILE A 3 -26.45 -0.63 1.74
N LEU A 4 -25.85 -0.54 0.57
CA LEU A 4 -24.92 -1.52 0.05
C LEU A 4 -23.49 -0.97 0.12
N ILE A 5 -22.58 -1.77 0.66
CA ILE A 5 -21.15 -1.47 0.71
C ILE A 5 -20.41 -2.52 -0.13
N VAL A 6 -19.76 -2.09 -1.19
CA VAL A 6 -19.02 -2.96 -2.09
C VAL A 6 -17.54 -2.92 -1.75
N GLY A 7 -17.05 -4.04 -1.23
CA GLY A 7 -15.69 -4.27 -0.73
C GLY A 7 -15.63 -4.35 0.80
N ALA A 8 -15.14 -5.49 1.30
CA ALA A 8 -14.95 -5.80 2.72
C ALA A 8 -13.51 -5.50 3.21
N GLY A 9 -12.82 -4.55 2.59
CA GLY A 9 -11.55 -3.98 3.07
C GLY A 9 -11.77 -2.89 4.13
N PHE A 10 -10.70 -2.20 4.56
CA PHE A 10 -10.80 -1.14 5.58
C PHE A 10 -11.81 -0.05 5.22
N SER A 11 -11.86 0.43 3.97
CA SER A 11 -12.84 1.47 3.59
C SER A 11 -14.28 1.06 3.87
N GLY A 12 -14.67 -0.12 3.37
CA GLY A 12 -16.03 -0.62 3.55
C GLY A 12 -16.35 -1.00 4.98
N ALA A 13 -15.43 -1.69 5.68
CA ALA A 13 -15.64 -2.15 7.03
C ALA A 13 -15.76 -0.99 8.04
N VAL A 14 -14.93 0.06 7.90
CA VAL A 14 -15.03 1.27 8.74
C VAL A 14 -16.36 1.98 8.50
N ILE A 15 -16.76 2.19 7.24
CA ILE A 15 -18.06 2.80 6.94
C ILE A 15 -19.21 1.97 7.52
N ALA A 16 -19.19 0.64 7.33
CA ALA A 16 -20.22 -0.25 7.87
C ALA A 16 -20.36 -0.11 9.39
N GLN A 17 -19.23 -0.09 10.11
CA GLN A 17 -19.19 0.03 11.56
C GLN A 17 -19.74 1.38 12.03
N GLU A 18 -19.32 2.50 11.44
CA GLU A 18 -19.81 3.84 11.80
C GLU A 18 -21.32 3.98 11.57
N LEU A 19 -21.83 3.45 10.44
CA LEU A 19 -23.27 3.42 10.15
C LEU A 19 -24.03 2.57 11.15
N ALA A 20 -23.50 1.39 11.50
CA ALA A 20 -24.12 0.47 12.45
C ALA A 20 -24.20 1.07 13.87
N GLN A 21 -23.14 1.76 14.32
CA GLN A 21 -23.14 2.49 15.59
C GLN A 21 -24.15 3.64 15.62
N ALA A 22 -24.42 4.26 14.46
CA ALA A 22 -25.46 5.27 14.29
C ALA A 22 -26.88 4.69 14.12
N GLY A 23 -27.04 3.36 14.22
CA GLY A 23 -28.34 2.69 14.15
C GLY A 23 -28.80 2.31 12.74
N LEU A 24 -27.98 2.49 11.70
CA LEU A 24 -28.29 2.12 10.32
C LEU A 24 -27.80 0.70 10.02
N SER A 25 -28.60 -0.06 9.27
CA SER A 25 -28.21 -1.38 8.78
C SER A 25 -27.59 -1.28 7.40
N SER A 26 -26.59 -2.13 7.12
CA SER A 26 -25.94 -2.20 5.83
C SER A 26 -25.62 -3.64 5.42
N THR A 27 -25.57 -3.88 4.11
CA THR A 27 -25.06 -5.12 3.53
C THR A 27 -23.69 -4.85 2.92
N VAL A 28 -22.69 -5.63 3.35
CA VAL A 28 -21.33 -5.58 2.81
C VAL A 28 -21.12 -6.78 1.88
N ILE A 29 -20.68 -6.56 0.65
CA ILE A 29 -20.35 -7.63 -0.29
C ILE A 29 -18.91 -7.55 -0.70
N ASP A 30 -18.27 -8.69 -0.94
CA ASP A 30 -16.94 -8.78 -1.56
C ASP A 30 -16.91 -9.96 -2.54
N SER A 31 -16.27 -9.75 -3.69
CA SER A 31 -16.09 -10.81 -4.68
C SER A 31 -15.12 -11.90 -4.22
N ARG A 32 -14.25 -11.60 -3.26
CA ARG A 32 -13.28 -12.52 -2.68
C ARG A 32 -13.93 -13.44 -1.62
N SER A 33 -13.24 -14.53 -1.33
CA SER A 33 -13.61 -15.47 -0.26
C SER A 33 -13.22 -15.02 1.14
N HIS A 34 -12.63 -13.81 1.28
CA HIS A 34 -12.11 -13.29 2.55
C HIS A 34 -12.35 -11.78 2.67
N ILE A 35 -12.36 -11.30 3.91
CA ILE A 35 -12.40 -9.88 4.27
C ILE A 35 -10.99 -9.25 4.27
N ALA A 36 -10.89 -7.99 4.63
CA ALA A 36 -9.69 -7.16 4.76
C ALA A 36 -9.04 -6.75 3.43
N GLY A 37 -9.61 -7.10 2.27
CA GLY A 37 -9.10 -6.67 0.97
C GLY A 37 -7.62 -7.02 0.78
N ASN A 38 -6.81 -6.07 0.31
CA ASN A 38 -5.37 -6.27 0.15
C ASN A 38 -4.58 -6.29 1.49
N CYS A 39 -5.21 -5.94 2.62
CA CYS A 39 -4.60 -6.08 3.95
C CYS A 39 -4.84 -7.47 4.55
N HIS A 40 -5.43 -8.41 3.80
CA HIS A 40 -5.72 -9.76 4.31
C HIS A 40 -4.45 -10.45 4.81
N THR A 41 -4.56 -10.96 6.05
CA THR A 41 -3.54 -11.78 6.71
C THR A 41 -4.14 -13.11 7.12
N GLU A 42 -3.33 -14.15 7.09
CA GLU A 42 -3.72 -15.50 7.52
C GLU A 42 -2.55 -16.22 8.17
N ARG A 43 -2.83 -17.22 8.99
CA ARG A 43 -1.80 -18.11 9.53
C ARG A 43 -1.47 -19.20 8.51
N CYS A 44 -0.17 -19.35 8.24
CA CYS A 44 0.33 -20.48 7.45
C CYS A 44 -0.01 -21.81 8.15
N PRO A 45 -0.74 -22.73 7.52
CA PRO A 45 -1.15 -23.97 8.18
C PRO A 45 0.04 -24.84 8.61
N GLU A 46 1.15 -24.81 7.86
CA GLU A 46 2.32 -25.65 8.08
C GLU A 46 3.24 -25.10 9.17
N THR A 47 3.40 -23.80 9.24
CA THR A 47 4.42 -23.16 10.11
C THR A 47 3.82 -22.29 11.22
N GLY A 48 2.53 -21.96 11.15
CA GLY A 48 1.87 -21.01 12.06
C GLY A 48 2.24 -19.54 11.83
N ILE A 49 3.17 -19.24 10.93
CA ILE A 49 3.64 -17.88 10.64
C ILE A 49 2.50 -17.04 10.07
N LEU A 50 2.38 -15.80 10.54
CA LEU A 50 1.42 -14.82 10.01
C LEU A 50 1.86 -14.33 8.62
N LEU A 51 1.04 -14.60 7.61
CA LEU A 51 1.30 -14.24 6.22
C LEU A 51 0.51 -12.99 5.82
N HIS A 52 1.17 -12.04 5.18
CA HIS A 52 0.55 -10.92 4.48
C HIS A 52 0.34 -11.33 3.01
N ARG A 53 -0.86 -11.81 2.68
CA ARG A 53 -1.16 -12.47 1.38
C ARG A 53 -0.92 -11.59 0.15
N TYR A 54 -1.08 -10.29 0.30
CA TYR A 54 -0.98 -9.31 -0.79
C TYR A 54 0.23 -8.38 -0.63
N GLY A 55 1.31 -8.90 -0.05
CA GLY A 55 2.51 -8.13 0.28
C GLY A 55 2.47 -7.51 1.68
N PRO A 56 3.62 -7.09 2.21
CA PRO A 56 3.71 -6.62 3.59
C PRO A 56 2.96 -5.30 3.79
N HIS A 57 2.18 -5.28 4.83
CA HIS A 57 1.46 -4.09 5.31
C HIS A 57 1.92 -3.78 6.73
N ILE A 58 2.51 -2.60 6.92
CA ILE A 58 2.88 -2.05 8.23
C ILE A 58 2.00 -0.82 8.45
N PHE A 59 1.29 -0.78 9.56
CA PHE A 59 0.48 0.39 9.88
C PHE A 59 1.36 1.51 10.41
N HIS A 60 1.21 2.71 9.86
CA HIS A 60 1.92 3.90 10.28
C HIS A 60 1.05 5.13 10.12
N THR A 61 1.10 6.08 11.05
CA THR A 61 0.33 7.32 10.99
C THR A 61 0.86 8.37 11.96
N ASP A 62 0.60 9.65 11.69
CA ASP A 62 0.70 10.75 12.65
C ASP A 62 -0.68 11.12 13.22
N ASP A 63 -1.76 10.55 12.68
CA ASP A 63 -3.13 10.78 13.11
C ASP A 63 -3.45 9.99 14.39
N ALA A 64 -3.53 10.71 15.51
CA ALA A 64 -3.78 10.11 16.82
C ALA A 64 -5.19 9.50 16.93
N GLU A 65 -6.19 10.04 16.21
CA GLU A 65 -7.55 9.50 16.22
C GLU A 65 -7.61 8.16 15.48
N VAL A 66 -7.00 8.08 14.29
CA VAL A 66 -6.92 6.83 13.52
C VAL A 66 -6.12 5.77 14.26
N TRP A 67 -5.02 6.16 14.93
CA TRP A 67 -4.27 5.26 15.78
C TRP A 67 -5.10 4.71 16.94
N ALA A 68 -5.82 5.59 17.67
CA ALA A 68 -6.70 5.20 18.77
C ALA A 68 -7.86 4.30 18.28
N TYR A 69 -8.44 4.62 17.12
CA TYR A 69 -9.50 3.84 16.50
C TYR A 69 -9.08 2.38 16.25
N LEU A 70 -7.91 2.18 15.63
CA LEU A 70 -7.40 0.83 15.40
C LEU A 70 -7.02 0.09 16.69
N ASN A 71 -6.41 0.76 17.65
CA ASN A 71 -6.04 0.14 18.93
C ASN A 71 -7.27 -0.30 19.75
N ALA A 72 -8.41 0.35 19.57
CA ALA A 72 -9.67 -0.08 20.18
C ALA A 72 -10.20 -1.41 19.61
N LEU A 73 -9.79 -1.77 18.40
CA LEU A 73 -10.14 -3.03 17.74
C LEU A 73 -9.22 -4.20 18.14
N GLY A 74 -8.03 -3.92 18.69
CA GLY A 74 -7.11 -4.95 19.12
C GLY A 74 -5.69 -4.44 19.29
N PRO A 75 -4.81 -5.22 19.92
CA PRO A 75 -3.45 -4.80 20.22
C PRO A 75 -2.64 -4.62 18.93
N ILE A 76 -2.02 -3.45 18.77
CA ILE A 76 -1.04 -3.16 17.73
C ILE A 76 0.35 -3.20 18.37
N MET A 77 1.13 -4.17 17.96
CA MET A 77 2.50 -4.36 18.44
C MET A 77 3.42 -3.33 17.80
N PRO A 78 4.28 -2.66 18.56
CA PRO A 78 5.26 -1.74 18.04
C PRO A 78 6.16 -2.43 16.99
N PHE A 79 6.23 -1.88 15.79
CA PHE A 79 7.07 -2.41 14.73
C PHE A 79 7.67 -1.27 13.93
N ARG A 80 9.00 -1.30 13.76
CA ARG A 80 9.73 -0.38 12.89
C ARG A 80 10.18 -1.12 11.64
N ASN A 81 9.72 -0.67 10.49
CA ASN A 81 10.06 -1.29 9.22
C ASN A 81 11.49 -0.91 8.80
N GLN A 82 12.40 -1.86 8.88
CA GLN A 82 13.79 -1.72 8.45
C GLN A 82 13.98 -2.50 7.15
N VAL A 83 14.02 -1.78 6.04
CA VAL A 83 14.22 -2.36 4.71
C VAL A 83 15.71 -2.41 4.39
N LYS A 84 16.15 -3.51 3.79
CA LYS A 84 17.50 -3.66 3.26
C LYS A 84 17.48 -3.74 1.73
N ALA A 85 18.61 -3.50 1.09
CA ALA A 85 18.76 -3.66 -0.35
C ALA A 85 20.09 -4.33 -0.68
N THR A 86 20.06 -5.33 -1.59
CA THR A 86 21.26 -5.98 -2.10
C THR A 86 21.73 -5.27 -3.36
N VAL A 87 22.91 -4.66 -3.32
CA VAL A 87 23.48 -3.90 -4.45
C VAL A 87 24.94 -4.31 -4.62
N ARG A 88 25.32 -4.76 -5.82
CA ARG A 88 26.71 -5.11 -6.17
C ARG A 88 27.38 -6.07 -5.17
N GLY A 89 26.62 -7.06 -4.68
CA GLY A 89 27.13 -8.05 -3.73
C GLY A 89 27.25 -7.60 -2.28
N ALA A 90 26.76 -6.40 -1.94
CA ALA A 90 26.72 -5.90 -0.56
C ALA A 90 25.27 -5.57 -0.15
N VAL A 91 25.00 -5.57 1.16
CA VAL A 91 23.69 -5.26 1.74
C VAL A 91 23.73 -3.87 2.37
N TYR A 92 22.76 -3.05 2.04
CA TYR A 92 22.63 -1.66 2.48
C TYR A 92 21.33 -1.42 3.22
N ALA A 93 21.32 -0.47 4.15
CA ALA A 93 20.11 -0.01 4.80
C ALA A 93 19.29 0.92 3.87
N MET A 94 17.95 0.80 3.91
CA MET A 94 17.01 1.69 3.22
C MET A 94 16.00 2.27 4.20
N PRO A 95 15.55 3.53 4.02
CA PRO A 95 15.93 4.48 2.96
C PRO A 95 17.39 4.86 3.04
N ILE A 96 17.93 5.44 1.94
CA ILE A 96 19.33 5.89 1.90
C ILE A 96 19.59 6.83 3.09
N ASN A 97 20.54 6.46 3.93
CA ASN A 97 20.91 7.16 5.15
C ASN A 97 22.46 7.32 5.25
N LEU A 98 22.94 7.89 6.33
CA LEU A 98 24.36 8.17 6.49
C LEU A 98 25.21 6.88 6.46
N HIS A 99 24.68 5.75 6.99
CA HIS A 99 25.35 4.45 6.90
C HIS A 99 25.47 4.02 5.43
N THR A 100 24.36 4.06 4.68
CA THR A 100 24.32 3.69 3.26
C THR A 100 25.27 4.56 2.44
N ILE A 101 25.30 5.88 2.66
CA ILE A 101 26.18 6.81 1.96
C ILE A 101 27.66 6.45 2.24
N ASN A 102 28.03 6.32 3.51
CA ASN A 102 29.40 6.02 3.90
C ASN A 102 29.85 4.67 3.37
N GLN A 103 29.04 3.63 3.49
CA GLN A 103 29.35 2.29 3.01
C GLN A 103 29.49 2.25 1.48
N PHE A 104 28.55 2.87 0.75
CA PHE A 104 28.53 2.82 -0.71
C PHE A 104 29.71 3.54 -1.35
N PHE A 105 30.13 4.67 -0.78
CA PHE A 105 31.23 5.47 -1.28
C PHE A 105 32.57 5.19 -0.58
N GLY A 106 32.63 4.25 0.35
CA GLY A 106 33.86 3.93 1.12
C GLY A 106 34.35 5.14 1.95
N GLN A 107 33.43 5.87 2.57
CA GLN A 107 33.71 7.11 3.32
C GLN A 107 33.35 6.98 4.80
N THR A 108 33.81 7.96 5.59
CA THR A 108 33.45 8.13 7.01
C THR A 108 32.96 9.55 7.30
N LEU A 109 32.05 10.04 6.44
CA LEU A 109 31.55 11.39 6.50
C LEU A 109 30.63 11.62 7.70
N ARG A 110 30.71 12.80 8.29
CA ARG A 110 29.72 13.33 9.24
C ARG A 110 28.50 13.87 8.49
N PRO A 111 27.37 14.11 9.18
CA PRO A 111 26.13 14.58 8.54
C PRO A 111 26.28 15.78 7.59
N ALA A 112 27.00 16.81 8.00
CA ALA A 112 27.23 18.02 7.18
C ALA A 112 28.14 17.74 5.96
N GLU A 113 29.17 16.93 6.17
CA GLU A 113 30.09 16.49 5.11
C GLU A 113 29.39 15.63 4.07
N ALA A 114 28.52 14.71 4.53
CA ALA A 114 27.71 13.86 3.66
C ALA A 114 26.71 14.68 2.82
N ARG A 115 26.07 15.70 3.42
CA ARG A 115 25.21 16.63 2.66
C ARG A 115 25.99 17.32 1.54
N ALA A 116 27.14 17.91 1.86
CA ALA A 116 27.98 18.57 0.88
C ALA A 116 28.54 17.60 -0.17
N PHE A 117 28.88 16.38 0.22
CA PHE A 117 29.36 15.32 -0.66
C PHE A 117 28.31 14.90 -1.69
N ILE A 118 27.07 14.65 -1.26
CA ILE A 118 25.97 14.30 -2.15
C ILE A 118 25.56 15.49 -3.01
N ALA A 119 25.45 16.70 -2.44
CA ALA A 119 25.08 17.90 -3.20
C ALA A 119 26.01 18.18 -4.39
N ARG A 120 27.31 17.89 -4.26
CA ARG A 120 28.28 18.03 -5.38
C ARG A 120 28.10 16.99 -6.49
N ARG A 121 27.38 15.89 -6.22
CA ARG A 121 27.09 14.79 -7.17
C ARG A 121 25.73 14.92 -7.82
N CYS A 122 24.81 15.62 -7.17
CA CYS A 122 23.48 15.83 -7.70
C CYS A 122 23.49 16.74 -8.94
N HIS A 123 22.55 16.49 -9.84
CA HIS A 123 22.31 17.43 -10.95
C HIS A 123 21.75 18.75 -10.40
N PRO A 124 22.12 19.90 -10.99
CA PRO A 124 21.60 21.18 -10.57
C PRO A 124 20.07 21.25 -10.68
N ALA A 125 19.41 21.75 -9.65
CA ALA A 125 17.95 21.92 -9.62
C ALA A 125 17.50 23.25 -10.27
N HIS A 126 18.03 23.58 -11.47
CA HIS A 126 17.67 24.81 -12.19
C HIS A 126 16.26 24.79 -12.77
N THR A 127 15.70 23.60 -12.99
CA THR A 127 14.33 23.38 -13.45
C THR A 127 13.62 22.40 -12.53
N PRO A 128 12.32 22.56 -12.28
CA PRO A 128 11.54 21.56 -11.53
C PRO A 128 11.67 20.19 -12.19
N ALA A 129 11.89 19.14 -11.38
CA ALA A 129 11.91 17.76 -11.87
C ALA A 129 10.53 17.40 -12.43
N VAL A 130 10.51 16.90 -13.65
CA VAL A 130 9.29 16.42 -14.34
C VAL A 130 9.17 14.92 -14.18
N SER A 131 10.25 14.18 -14.37
CA SER A 131 10.30 12.74 -14.29
C SER A 131 10.85 12.24 -12.95
N PHE A 132 10.61 10.95 -12.67
CA PHE A 132 11.25 10.24 -11.57
C PHE A 132 12.79 10.31 -11.66
N GLU A 133 13.35 10.13 -12.86
CA GLU A 133 14.79 10.21 -13.08
C GLU A 133 15.32 11.60 -12.74
N ASP A 134 14.70 12.68 -13.22
CA ASP A 134 15.12 14.04 -12.89
C ASP A 134 15.13 14.27 -11.37
N GLN A 135 14.06 13.85 -10.69
CA GLN A 135 13.93 13.96 -9.23
C GLN A 135 15.04 13.18 -8.52
N ALA A 136 15.35 11.96 -8.98
CA ALA A 136 16.39 11.12 -8.39
C ALA A 136 17.79 11.74 -8.59
N LEU A 137 18.10 12.18 -9.80
CA LEU A 137 19.39 12.81 -10.12
C LEU A 137 19.62 14.10 -9.33
N GLN A 138 18.55 14.89 -9.09
CA GLN A 138 18.62 16.08 -8.26
C GLN A 138 18.71 15.78 -6.75
N MET A 139 18.21 14.63 -6.30
CA MET A 139 18.12 14.30 -4.88
C MET A 139 19.30 13.46 -4.38
N VAL A 140 19.69 12.42 -5.12
CA VAL A 140 20.69 11.44 -4.69
C VAL A 140 21.93 11.37 -5.59
N GLY A 141 21.88 11.97 -6.77
CA GLY A 141 22.93 11.89 -7.77
C GLY A 141 22.93 10.59 -8.60
N PRO A 142 23.72 10.54 -9.70
CA PRO A 142 23.66 9.42 -10.66
C PRO A 142 24.10 8.09 -10.07
N GLU A 143 25.11 8.05 -9.21
CA GLU A 143 25.65 6.79 -8.68
C GLU A 143 24.63 6.05 -7.79
N LEU A 144 23.97 6.77 -6.88
CA LEU A 144 22.94 6.18 -6.02
C LEU A 144 21.65 5.90 -6.81
N TYR A 145 21.31 6.76 -7.77
CA TYR A 145 20.18 6.52 -8.67
C TYR A 145 20.34 5.21 -9.45
N GLU A 146 21.44 5.01 -10.13
CA GLU A 146 21.70 3.80 -10.90
C GLU A 146 21.74 2.56 -10.01
N ALA A 147 22.30 2.66 -8.79
CA ALA A 147 22.51 1.54 -7.90
C ALA A 147 21.22 1.09 -7.18
N PHE A 148 20.37 2.02 -6.72
CA PHE A 148 19.27 1.71 -5.81
C PHE A 148 17.87 1.94 -6.39
N PHE A 149 17.73 2.79 -7.41
CA PHE A 149 16.41 3.24 -7.86
C PHE A 149 16.06 2.78 -9.26
N LYS A 150 16.93 2.92 -10.23
CA LYS A 150 16.61 2.72 -11.64
C LYS A 150 16.05 1.32 -11.92
N GLY A 151 16.83 0.28 -11.70
CA GLY A 151 16.41 -1.09 -12.01
C GLY A 151 15.23 -1.56 -11.14
N TYR A 152 15.16 -1.12 -9.88
CA TYR A 152 13.99 -1.38 -9.04
C TYR A 152 12.74 -0.74 -9.63
N THR A 153 12.82 0.53 -10.03
CA THR A 153 11.71 1.30 -10.60
C THR A 153 11.25 0.71 -11.92
N GLU A 154 12.19 0.33 -12.81
CA GLU A 154 11.88 -0.32 -14.07
C GLU A 154 11.11 -1.64 -13.88
N LYS A 155 11.51 -2.47 -12.93
CA LYS A 155 10.79 -3.71 -12.57
C LYS A 155 9.41 -3.42 -11.97
N GLN A 156 9.36 -2.51 -10.99
CA GLN A 156 8.11 -2.21 -10.27
C GLN A 156 7.04 -1.62 -11.20
N TRP A 157 7.44 -0.72 -12.10
CA TRP A 157 6.50 0.01 -12.95
C TRP A 157 6.41 -0.53 -14.38
N GLY A 158 7.39 -1.33 -14.82
CA GLY A 158 7.48 -1.81 -16.21
C GLY A 158 7.76 -0.70 -17.22
N LEU A 159 8.26 0.45 -16.77
CA LEU A 159 8.49 1.66 -17.54
C LEU A 159 9.83 2.28 -17.19
N SER A 160 10.41 3.01 -18.15
CA SER A 160 11.59 3.83 -17.87
C SER A 160 11.26 4.88 -16.80
N PRO A 161 12.14 5.14 -15.81
CA PRO A 161 11.98 6.22 -14.85
C PRO A 161 11.76 7.62 -15.47
N ARG A 162 12.17 7.82 -16.71
CA ARG A 162 11.91 9.05 -17.48
C ARG A 162 10.44 9.25 -17.84
N ALA A 163 9.69 8.15 -17.96
CA ALA A 163 8.27 8.17 -18.28
C ALA A 163 7.37 8.28 -17.04
N LEU A 164 7.95 8.17 -15.84
CA LEU A 164 7.23 8.22 -14.57
C LEU A 164 7.27 9.64 -13.99
N PRO A 165 6.18 10.12 -13.35
CA PRO A 165 6.15 11.44 -12.73
C PRO A 165 7.08 11.53 -11.52
N ALA A 166 7.71 12.71 -11.33
CA ALA A 166 8.60 12.98 -10.21
C ALA A 166 7.97 12.76 -8.82
N SER A 167 6.65 12.87 -8.71
CA SER A 167 5.91 12.71 -7.45
C SER A 167 6.03 11.31 -6.83
N ILE A 168 6.35 10.28 -7.62
CA ILE A 168 6.54 8.91 -7.12
C ILE A 168 7.73 8.86 -6.16
N LEU A 169 8.84 9.54 -6.47
CA LEU A 169 10.06 9.52 -5.64
C LEU A 169 9.97 10.43 -4.40
N LYS A 170 9.12 11.47 -4.43
CA LYS A 170 9.01 12.42 -3.29
C LYS A 170 8.69 11.77 -1.94
N ARG A 171 8.22 10.53 -1.94
CA ARG A 171 7.88 9.77 -0.74
C ARG A 171 9.08 9.11 -0.05
N LEU A 172 10.20 8.95 -0.75
CA LEU A 172 11.37 8.27 -0.20
C LEU A 172 12.34 9.29 0.38
N PRO A 173 12.52 9.34 1.72
CA PRO A 173 13.45 10.27 2.33
C PRO A 173 14.90 9.83 2.08
N MET A 174 15.80 10.81 1.89
CA MET A 174 17.24 10.61 2.09
C MET A 174 17.60 11.23 3.44
N ARG A 175 18.33 10.49 4.27
CA ARG A 175 18.66 10.89 5.64
C ARG A 175 20.15 11.06 5.82
N PHE A 176 20.56 12.13 6.50
CA PHE A 176 21.97 12.39 6.85
C PHE A 176 22.22 12.09 8.34
N ASN A 177 21.59 11.05 8.84
CA ASN A 177 21.80 10.43 10.14
C ASN A 177 21.73 8.90 9.97
N TYR A 178 21.84 8.13 11.05
CA TYR A 178 21.82 6.66 11.04
C TYR A 178 20.43 6.05 11.23
N ASP A 179 19.35 6.85 11.11
CA ASP A 179 17.99 6.35 11.20
C ASP A 179 17.64 5.54 9.93
N ASP A 180 17.43 4.23 10.09
CA ASP A 180 17.04 3.28 9.05
C ASP A 180 15.56 2.88 9.11
N ASN A 181 14.75 3.56 9.93
CA ASN A 181 13.31 3.37 9.92
C ASN A 181 12.72 3.81 8.58
N TYR A 182 11.98 2.93 7.90
CA TYR A 182 11.44 3.23 6.57
C TYR A 182 10.42 4.39 6.61
N PHE A 183 9.60 4.45 7.65
CA PHE A 183 8.61 5.51 7.83
C PHE A 183 9.10 6.58 8.80
N SER A 184 8.52 7.78 8.70
CA SER A 184 8.81 8.90 9.61
C SER A 184 7.67 9.20 10.59
N HIS A 185 6.54 8.51 10.47
CA HIS A 185 5.35 8.71 11.30
C HIS A 185 5.61 8.33 12.77
N ARG A 186 4.92 9.03 13.66
CA ARG A 186 5.03 8.85 15.13
C ARG A 186 4.55 7.46 15.57
N PHE A 187 3.44 7.00 15.03
CA PHE A 187 2.84 5.73 15.37
C PHE A 187 3.11 4.70 14.29
N GLN A 188 3.66 3.56 14.66
CA GLN A 188 4.00 2.48 13.74
C GLN A 188 3.83 1.13 14.43
N GLY A 189 3.24 0.17 13.74
CA GLY A 189 3.04 -1.15 14.31
C GLY A 189 2.37 -2.13 13.35
N ILE A 190 2.23 -3.35 13.81
CA ILE A 190 1.51 -4.43 13.14
C ILE A 190 0.52 -5.00 14.16
N PRO A 191 -0.75 -5.24 13.79
CA PRO A 191 -1.68 -5.92 14.68
C PRO A 191 -1.16 -7.29 15.08
N GLN A 192 -1.21 -7.61 16.37
CA GLN A 192 -0.63 -8.83 16.94
C GLN A 192 -1.06 -10.10 16.19
N ASP A 193 -2.33 -10.20 15.84
CA ASP A 193 -2.91 -11.33 15.12
C ASP A 193 -3.16 -11.05 13.63
N GLY A 194 -2.58 -9.97 13.11
CA GLY A 194 -2.77 -9.52 11.72
C GLY A 194 -4.00 -8.62 11.53
N TYR A 195 -4.19 -8.18 10.29
CA TYR A 195 -5.24 -7.21 9.94
C TYR A 195 -6.63 -7.84 9.79
N THR A 196 -6.71 -9.09 9.37
CA THR A 196 -7.99 -9.77 9.16
C THR A 196 -8.87 -9.82 10.42
N PRO A 197 -8.35 -10.14 11.62
CA PRO A 197 -9.13 -10.07 12.85
C PRO A 197 -9.61 -8.67 13.20
N LEU A 198 -8.86 -7.61 12.89
CA LEU A 198 -9.31 -6.22 13.12
C LEU A 198 -10.50 -5.88 12.24
N VAL A 199 -10.43 -6.24 10.95
CA VAL A 199 -11.55 -6.03 10.02
C VAL A 199 -12.76 -6.89 10.38
N ALA A 200 -12.53 -8.12 10.87
CA ALA A 200 -13.61 -8.97 11.37
C ALA A 200 -14.38 -8.29 12.52
N ARG A 201 -13.68 -7.65 13.47
CA ARG A 201 -14.32 -6.91 14.57
C ARG A 201 -15.09 -5.68 14.10
N LEU A 202 -14.65 -5.00 13.04
CA LEU A 202 -15.41 -3.91 12.42
C LEU A 202 -16.72 -4.39 11.81
N LEU A 203 -16.75 -5.60 11.29
CA LEU A 203 -17.91 -6.20 10.62
C LEU A 203 -18.80 -7.00 11.59
N ASP A 204 -18.36 -7.24 12.81
CA ASP A 204 -19.10 -8.00 13.85
C ASP A 204 -20.11 -7.08 14.57
N HIS A 205 -21.22 -6.80 13.90
CA HIS A 205 -22.31 -6.01 14.47
C HIS A 205 -23.66 -6.50 13.93
N PRO A 206 -24.74 -6.56 14.77
CA PRO A 206 -26.06 -7.08 14.36
C PRO A 206 -26.71 -6.34 13.18
N ARG A 207 -26.27 -5.13 12.88
CA ARG A 207 -26.77 -4.31 11.76
C ARG A 207 -25.93 -4.43 10.50
N ILE A 208 -24.90 -5.28 10.52
CA ILE A 208 -24.04 -5.51 9.36
C ILE A 208 -24.23 -6.94 8.89
N THR A 209 -24.61 -7.12 7.63
CA THR A 209 -24.64 -8.42 6.98
C THR A 209 -23.54 -8.49 5.94
N THR A 210 -22.62 -9.47 6.05
CA THR A 210 -21.49 -9.61 5.13
C THR A 210 -21.65 -10.85 4.25
N HIS A 211 -21.53 -10.68 2.93
CA HIS A 211 -21.52 -11.76 1.94
C HIS A 211 -20.21 -11.73 1.16
N LEU A 212 -19.43 -12.78 1.33
CA LEU A 212 -18.22 -13.05 0.55
C LEU A 212 -18.56 -13.87 -0.70
N ASN A 213 -17.60 -14.01 -1.64
CA ASN A 213 -17.82 -14.65 -2.94
C ASN A 213 -19.02 -14.07 -3.70
N THR A 214 -19.30 -12.78 -3.46
CA THR A 214 -20.48 -12.08 -3.99
C THR A 214 -20.01 -10.86 -4.78
N PRO A 215 -19.76 -11.02 -6.10
CA PRO A 215 -19.44 -9.91 -6.97
C PRO A 215 -20.66 -8.98 -7.12
N TYR A 216 -20.39 -7.68 -7.17
CA TYR A 216 -21.44 -6.71 -7.45
C TYR A 216 -22.04 -6.92 -8.84
N ARG A 217 -23.36 -6.80 -8.92
CA ARG A 217 -24.11 -6.77 -10.18
C ARG A 217 -25.00 -5.52 -10.21
N PRO A 218 -25.19 -4.87 -11.39
CA PRO A 218 -25.98 -3.65 -11.50
C PRO A 218 -27.43 -3.76 -11.00
N ASP A 219 -28.04 -4.96 -11.08
CA ASP A 219 -29.37 -5.21 -10.55
C ASP A 219 -29.48 -5.04 -9.03
N MET A 220 -28.37 -5.20 -8.30
CA MET A 220 -28.32 -4.98 -6.85
C MET A 220 -28.53 -3.51 -6.47
N ALA A 221 -28.24 -2.57 -7.36
CA ALA A 221 -28.40 -1.13 -7.09
C ALA A 221 -29.88 -0.74 -6.95
N ALA A 222 -30.78 -1.37 -7.68
CA ALA A 222 -32.21 -0.98 -7.75
C ALA A 222 -32.93 -1.05 -6.40
N ALA A 223 -32.45 -1.89 -5.48
CA ALA A 223 -33.03 -2.06 -4.14
C ALA A 223 -32.33 -1.21 -3.05
N GLN A 224 -31.37 -0.36 -3.43
CA GLN A 224 -30.55 0.39 -2.48
C GLN A 224 -30.84 1.89 -2.55
N ASP A 225 -30.90 2.53 -1.39
CA ASP A 225 -30.97 3.98 -1.28
C ASP A 225 -29.57 4.62 -1.42
N HIS A 226 -28.50 3.87 -1.10
CA HIS A 226 -27.14 4.34 -1.23
C HIS A 226 -26.14 3.20 -1.39
N ILE A 227 -25.09 3.43 -2.18
CA ILE A 227 -23.99 2.50 -2.40
C ILE A 227 -22.65 3.17 -2.02
N PHE A 228 -21.86 2.53 -1.16
CA PHE A 228 -20.45 2.85 -0.98
C PHE A 228 -19.63 1.90 -1.82
N TRP A 229 -18.88 2.44 -2.80
CA TRP A 229 -18.14 1.66 -3.75
C TRP A 229 -16.62 1.76 -3.50
N SER A 230 -15.96 0.66 -3.13
CA SER A 230 -14.51 0.58 -2.96
C SER A 230 -13.80 -0.32 -4.00
N GLY A 231 -14.54 -0.85 -4.97
CA GLY A 231 -13.99 -1.56 -6.14
C GLY A 231 -13.33 -0.60 -7.14
N PRO A 232 -12.76 -1.11 -8.25
CA PRO A 232 -12.19 -0.26 -9.30
C PRO A 232 -13.20 0.74 -9.85
N LEU A 233 -12.76 2.00 -10.02
CA LEU A 233 -13.62 3.09 -10.48
C LEU A 233 -14.26 2.79 -11.85
N ASP A 234 -13.46 2.35 -12.79
CA ASP A 234 -13.89 1.95 -14.13
C ASP A 234 -14.79 0.71 -14.12
N GLY A 235 -14.57 -0.20 -13.15
CA GLY A 235 -15.37 -1.40 -12.97
C GLY A 235 -16.84 -1.11 -12.60
N TYR A 236 -17.11 -0.04 -11.81
CA TYR A 236 -18.48 0.38 -11.52
C TYR A 236 -19.25 0.71 -12.81
N PHE A 237 -18.57 1.33 -13.76
CA PHE A 237 -19.15 1.73 -15.06
C PHE A 237 -19.04 0.65 -16.14
N GLY A 238 -18.74 -0.61 -15.77
CA GLY A 238 -18.62 -1.72 -16.72
C GLY A 238 -17.51 -1.51 -17.76
N PHE A 239 -16.47 -0.73 -17.45
CA PHE A 239 -15.34 -0.42 -18.32
C PHE A 239 -15.72 0.27 -19.65
N ARG A 240 -16.86 0.95 -19.70
CA ARG A 240 -17.46 1.49 -20.94
C ARG A 240 -16.61 2.54 -21.67
N LEU A 241 -15.67 3.20 -20.98
CA LEU A 241 -14.73 4.14 -21.60
C LEU A 241 -13.33 3.51 -21.83
N GLY A 242 -13.15 2.24 -21.44
CA GLY A 242 -11.88 1.53 -21.42
C GLY A 242 -11.42 1.23 -20.00
N ARG A 243 -10.34 0.47 -19.84
CA ARG A 243 -9.80 0.08 -18.54
C ARG A 243 -8.75 1.08 -18.07
N LEU A 244 -8.83 1.48 -16.82
CA LEU A 244 -7.75 2.20 -16.13
C LEU A 244 -6.59 1.24 -15.84
N GLY A 245 -5.36 1.73 -15.97
CA GLY A 245 -4.17 0.93 -15.78
C GLY A 245 -3.84 0.68 -14.31
N TYR A 246 -3.53 -0.56 -13.99
CA TYR A 246 -3.01 -0.96 -12.67
C TYR A 246 -1.76 -1.81 -12.80
N ARG A 247 -0.91 -1.76 -11.77
CA ARG A 247 0.09 -2.80 -11.55
C ARG A 247 -0.51 -3.90 -10.67
N THR A 248 -0.11 -5.14 -10.98
CA THR A 248 -0.36 -6.30 -10.14
C THR A 248 0.95 -6.90 -9.64
N LEU A 249 0.86 -7.79 -8.66
CA LEU A 249 1.99 -8.49 -8.06
C LEU A 249 1.74 -9.99 -8.09
N ASP A 250 2.73 -10.74 -8.55
CA ASP A 250 2.78 -12.17 -8.39
C ASP A 250 3.76 -12.51 -7.26
N PHE A 251 3.41 -13.50 -6.45
CA PHE A 251 4.20 -13.95 -5.31
C PHE A 251 4.62 -15.41 -5.48
N GLU A 252 5.92 -15.65 -5.54
CA GLU A 252 6.49 -16.99 -5.48
C GLU A 252 6.80 -17.30 -4.01
N ARG A 253 6.03 -18.23 -3.42
CA ARG A 253 6.21 -18.68 -2.03
C ARG A 253 7.25 -19.77 -1.95
N PHE A 254 8.12 -19.68 -0.94
CA PHE A 254 9.02 -20.76 -0.53
C PHE A 254 9.21 -20.77 1.00
N THR A 255 9.72 -21.86 1.52
CA THR A 255 9.94 -22.08 2.96
C THR A 255 11.35 -22.57 3.17
N GLU A 256 12.01 -22.10 4.23
CA GLU A 256 13.35 -22.49 4.64
C GLU A 256 13.40 -22.80 6.14
N ASP A 257 14.38 -23.57 6.57
CA ASP A 257 14.68 -23.79 7.98
C ASP A 257 15.46 -22.57 8.53
N GLY A 258 15.13 -22.15 9.74
CA GLY A 258 15.76 -20.96 10.35
C GLY A 258 15.35 -19.65 9.67
N ASP A 259 16.32 -18.79 9.37
CA ASP A 259 16.18 -17.53 8.64
C ASP A 259 16.68 -17.67 7.21
N TYR A 260 15.99 -17.05 6.26
CA TYR A 260 16.44 -16.96 4.87
C TYR A 260 17.38 -15.76 4.65
N GLN A 261 16.97 -14.57 5.10
CA GLN A 261 17.70 -13.31 4.88
C GLN A 261 17.91 -12.48 6.16
N GLY A 262 17.31 -12.89 7.28
CA GLY A 262 17.49 -12.24 8.59
C GLY A 262 16.87 -10.85 8.71
N CYS A 263 15.92 -10.50 7.83
CA CYS A 263 15.16 -9.26 7.91
C CYS A 263 13.82 -9.39 7.20
N ALA A 264 12.85 -8.55 7.55
CA ALA A 264 11.51 -8.62 7.01
C ALA A 264 11.46 -8.34 5.48
N VAL A 265 12.25 -7.40 4.98
CA VAL A 265 12.22 -6.97 3.58
C VAL A 265 13.62 -6.75 3.04
N MET A 266 13.96 -7.45 1.96
CA MET A 266 15.17 -7.26 1.17
C MET A 266 14.79 -6.85 -0.26
N ASN A 267 15.14 -5.64 -0.67
CA ASN A 267 14.98 -5.16 -2.04
C ASN A 267 16.14 -5.63 -2.92
N HIS A 268 15.83 -5.91 -4.17
CA HIS A 268 16.79 -6.31 -5.21
C HIS A 268 16.75 -5.30 -6.39
N PRO A 269 17.49 -4.19 -6.32
CA PRO A 269 17.48 -3.17 -7.37
C PRO A 269 18.13 -3.61 -8.69
N ASP A 270 19.03 -4.61 -8.68
CA ASP A 270 19.70 -5.09 -9.88
C ASP A 270 18.70 -5.58 -10.93
N ALA A 271 18.82 -5.06 -12.15
CA ALA A 271 17.94 -5.43 -13.29
C ALA A 271 18.10 -6.91 -13.71
N LYS A 272 19.23 -7.57 -13.35
CA LYS A 272 19.44 -9.00 -13.62
C LYS A 272 18.62 -9.90 -12.70
N VAL A 273 18.19 -9.40 -11.54
CA VAL A 273 17.31 -10.12 -10.63
C VAL A 273 15.86 -9.86 -11.04
N PRO A 274 15.06 -10.89 -11.38
CA PRO A 274 13.75 -10.68 -12.00
C PRO A 274 12.69 -10.17 -11.02
N TYR A 275 12.83 -10.43 -9.72
CA TYR A 275 11.92 -9.96 -8.67
C TYR A 275 12.38 -8.62 -8.07
N THR A 276 11.45 -7.88 -7.49
CA THR A 276 11.72 -6.57 -6.88
C THR A 276 12.23 -6.69 -5.47
N ARG A 277 11.69 -7.65 -4.70
CA ARG A 277 12.07 -7.88 -3.31
C ARG A 277 11.76 -9.32 -2.87
N VAL A 278 12.36 -9.69 -1.74
CA VAL A 278 11.96 -10.85 -0.95
C VAL A 278 11.42 -10.35 0.38
N THR A 279 10.28 -10.88 0.80
CA THR A 279 9.72 -10.68 2.14
C THR A 279 9.85 -11.97 2.93
N GLU A 280 10.34 -11.87 4.17
CA GLU A 280 10.47 -12.97 5.12
C GLU A 280 9.47 -12.78 6.25
N HIS A 281 8.37 -13.52 6.20
CA HIS A 281 7.16 -13.21 6.95
C HIS A 281 7.30 -13.29 8.46
N LYS A 282 8.09 -14.20 9.02
CA LYS A 282 8.26 -14.31 10.48
C LYS A 282 8.81 -13.05 11.13
N HIS A 283 9.59 -12.24 10.38
CA HIS A 283 10.14 -11.00 10.90
C HIS A 283 9.13 -9.86 11.01
N PHE A 284 7.89 -10.02 10.51
CA PHE A 284 6.81 -9.06 10.77
C PHE A 284 6.13 -9.30 12.13
N ALA A 285 6.38 -10.45 12.76
CA ALA A 285 5.91 -10.78 14.10
C ALA A 285 7.08 -11.17 15.03
N PRO A 286 8.00 -10.24 15.36
CA PRO A 286 9.20 -10.56 16.15
C PRO A 286 8.91 -10.97 17.59
N TRP A 287 7.68 -10.91 18.02
CA TRP A 287 7.18 -11.43 19.30
C TRP A 287 6.84 -12.93 19.26
N GLU A 288 6.93 -13.56 18.10
CA GLU A 288 6.71 -14.99 17.90
C GLU A 288 8.04 -15.70 17.60
N SER A 289 8.07 -17.01 17.84
CA SER A 289 9.24 -17.85 17.53
C SER A 289 8.82 -19.01 16.64
N HIS A 290 9.51 -19.16 15.50
CA HIS A 290 9.25 -20.19 14.51
C HIS A 290 10.57 -20.84 14.08
N ALA A 291 10.59 -22.20 14.01
CA ALA A 291 11.76 -22.97 13.57
C ALA A 291 12.03 -22.77 12.07
N GLN A 292 10.97 -22.53 11.29
CA GLN A 292 11.02 -22.30 9.86
C GLN A 292 10.67 -20.85 9.53
N THR A 293 10.92 -20.48 8.29
CA THR A 293 10.47 -19.19 7.74
C THR A 293 9.68 -19.39 6.45
N VAL A 294 8.75 -18.47 6.16
CA VAL A 294 8.03 -18.38 4.89
C VAL A 294 8.41 -17.10 4.19
N CYS A 295 8.87 -17.22 2.98
CA CYS A 295 9.31 -16.10 2.14
C CYS A 295 8.47 -15.97 0.88
N TYR A 296 8.31 -14.73 0.40
CA TYR A 296 7.73 -14.42 -0.90
C TYR A 296 8.73 -13.63 -1.75
N ARG A 297 9.00 -14.12 -2.99
CA ARG A 297 9.59 -13.30 -4.04
C ARG A 297 8.47 -12.56 -4.76
N GLU A 298 8.62 -11.25 -4.90
CA GLU A 298 7.61 -10.37 -5.48
C GLU A 298 7.98 -9.95 -6.89
N TYR A 299 7.09 -10.24 -7.84
CA TYR A 299 7.21 -9.86 -9.24
C TYR A 299 6.11 -8.88 -9.61
N ALA A 300 6.48 -7.69 -10.09
CA ALA A 300 5.53 -6.68 -10.50
C ALA A 300 5.31 -6.72 -12.02
N ARG A 301 4.03 -6.68 -12.45
CA ARG A 301 3.66 -6.61 -13.87
C ARG A 301 2.42 -5.74 -14.10
N ALA A 302 2.08 -5.47 -15.34
CA ALA A 302 0.80 -4.84 -15.68
C ALA A 302 -0.36 -5.76 -15.29
N ALA A 303 -1.41 -5.21 -14.71
CA ALA A 303 -2.60 -5.97 -14.36
C ALA A 303 -3.43 -6.26 -15.61
N GLY A 304 -3.78 -7.53 -15.81
CA GLY A 304 -4.79 -7.97 -16.75
C GLY A 304 -6.22 -7.86 -16.17
N PRO A 305 -7.24 -8.23 -16.95
CA PRO A 305 -8.64 -8.11 -16.55
C PRO A 305 -9.03 -8.87 -15.29
N GLU A 306 -8.40 -10.02 -15.04
CA GLU A 306 -8.71 -10.93 -13.94
C GLU A 306 -7.74 -10.77 -12.75
N ASP A 307 -6.74 -9.89 -12.90
CA ASP A 307 -5.73 -9.70 -11.86
C ASP A 307 -6.24 -8.81 -10.74
N THR A 308 -5.67 -9.02 -9.55
CA THR A 308 -5.86 -8.11 -8.43
C THR A 308 -5.16 -6.78 -8.71
N PRO A 309 -5.87 -5.64 -8.72
CA PRO A 309 -5.26 -4.33 -8.88
C PRO A 309 -4.60 -3.88 -7.57
N TYR A 310 -3.30 -3.55 -7.63
CA TYR A 310 -2.55 -3.06 -6.46
C TYR A 310 -2.29 -1.56 -6.53
N TYR A 311 -1.70 -1.10 -7.61
CA TYR A 311 -1.23 0.28 -7.74
C TYR A 311 -1.78 0.92 -9.00
N PRO A 312 -2.56 2.04 -8.88
CA PRO A 312 -2.98 2.83 -10.04
C PRO A 312 -1.78 3.36 -10.82
N ILE A 313 -1.78 3.18 -12.14
CA ILE A 313 -0.76 3.74 -13.02
C ILE A 313 -1.22 5.13 -13.44
N ARG A 314 -0.65 6.18 -12.85
CA ARG A 314 -1.06 7.58 -13.08
C ARG A 314 -0.19 8.25 -14.13
N LEU A 315 -0.13 7.68 -15.32
CA LEU A 315 0.57 8.29 -16.45
C LEU A 315 -0.25 9.42 -17.09
N SER A 316 0.44 10.32 -17.78
CA SER A 316 -0.22 11.43 -18.49
C SER A 316 -1.24 10.95 -19.54
N ALA A 317 -0.95 9.84 -20.22
CA ALA A 317 -1.89 9.25 -21.19
C ALA A 317 -3.20 8.75 -20.57
N GLU A 318 -3.21 8.39 -19.30
CA GLU A 318 -4.40 7.91 -18.59
C GLU A 318 -5.17 9.04 -17.87
N GLN A 319 -4.62 10.24 -17.82
CA GLN A 319 -5.25 11.37 -17.11
C GLN A 319 -6.58 11.77 -17.74
N ALA A 320 -6.71 11.74 -19.07
CA ALA A 320 -7.96 12.04 -19.76
C ALA A 320 -9.03 11.01 -19.41
N LEU A 321 -8.72 9.71 -19.55
CA LEU A 321 -9.63 8.62 -19.21
C LEU A 321 -10.05 8.67 -17.72
N LEU A 322 -9.11 8.95 -16.83
CA LEU A 322 -9.41 9.13 -15.40
C LEU A 322 -10.35 10.32 -15.16
N SER A 323 -10.11 11.46 -15.83
CA SER A 323 -10.96 12.63 -15.73
C SER A 323 -12.40 12.34 -16.16
N ASP A 324 -12.57 11.59 -17.25
CA ASP A 324 -13.87 11.20 -17.75
C ASP A 324 -14.61 10.29 -16.75
N TYR A 325 -13.94 9.30 -16.18
CA TYR A 325 -14.53 8.46 -15.12
C TYR A 325 -14.84 9.25 -13.85
N GLN A 326 -14.01 10.20 -13.46
CA GLN A 326 -14.27 11.06 -12.31
C GLN A 326 -15.49 11.97 -12.54
N ALA A 327 -15.67 12.45 -13.78
CA ALA A 327 -16.86 13.21 -14.15
C ALA A 327 -18.14 12.36 -14.06
N LEU A 328 -18.08 11.11 -14.54
CA LEU A 328 -19.18 10.15 -14.39
C LEU A 328 -19.48 9.86 -12.91
N ALA A 329 -18.44 9.59 -12.11
CA ALA A 329 -18.60 9.31 -10.68
C ALA A 329 -19.22 10.48 -9.91
N LYS A 330 -18.86 11.71 -10.27
CA LYS A 330 -19.44 12.92 -9.68
C LYS A 330 -20.92 13.11 -10.03
N ALA A 331 -21.34 12.65 -11.20
CA ALA A 331 -22.73 12.74 -11.67
C ALA A 331 -23.62 11.60 -11.12
N GLU A 332 -23.00 10.55 -10.55
CA GLU A 332 -23.72 9.35 -10.10
C GLU A 332 -24.44 9.62 -8.78
N ALA A 333 -25.77 9.65 -8.83
CA ALA A 333 -26.60 9.88 -7.64
C ALA A 333 -26.70 8.61 -6.78
N GLY A 334 -26.66 8.76 -5.46
CA GLY A 334 -26.81 7.64 -4.53
C GLY A 334 -25.57 6.73 -4.43
N VAL A 335 -24.43 7.12 -4.99
CA VAL A 335 -23.16 6.37 -4.91
C VAL A 335 -22.03 7.24 -4.36
N THR A 336 -21.27 6.69 -3.42
CA THR A 336 -20.05 7.31 -2.92
C THR A 336 -18.85 6.40 -3.21
N PHE A 337 -17.91 6.88 -4.02
CA PHE A 337 -16.68 6.17 -4.34
C PHE A 337 -15.64 6.40 -3.25
N VAL A 338 -15.07 5.31 -2.71
CA VAL A 338 -14.17 5.34 -1.56
C VAL A 338 -12.95 4.42 -1.75
N GLY A 339 -11.92 4.68 -0.99
CA GLY A 339 -10.73 3.85 -0.95
C GLY A 339 -9.85 3.96 -2.20
N ARG A 340 -8.78 3.18 -2.21
CA ARG A 340 -7.72 3.24 -3.23
C ARG A 340 -8.24 3.03 -4.65
N LEU A 341 -9.05 2.00 -4.86
CA LEU A 341 -9.53 1.63 -6.19
C LEU A 341 -10.71 2.49 -6.63
N GLY A 342 -11.67 2.77 -5.73
CA GLY A 342 -12.86 3.57 -6.03
C GLY A 342 -12.53 5.03 -6.33
N THR A 343 -11.40 5.54 -5.84
CA THR A 343 -10.93 6.91 -6.13
C THR A 343 -9.72 6.95 -7.08
N TYR A 344 -9.25 5.79 -7.53
CA TYR A 344 -8.05 5.65 -8.36
C TYR A 344 -6.84 6.43 -7.80
N ARG A 345 -6.60 6.31 -6.48
CA ARG A 345 -5.50 6.98 -5.77
C ARG A 345 -4.62 5.96 -5.03
N TYR A 346 -3.33 6.29 -4.92
CA TYR A 346 -2.46 5.57 -4.01
C TYR A 346 -2.71 6.11 -2.60
N LEU A 347 -3.32 5.31 -1.75
CA LEU A 347 -3.63 5.64 -0.37
C LEU A 347 -2.93 4.68 0.59
N ASP A 348 -2.32 5.21 1.62
CA ASP A 348 -1.85 4.41 2.75
C ASP A 348 -3.05 4.00 3.65
N MET A 349 -2.85 3.01 4.52
CA MET A 349 -3.97 2.47 5.32
C MET A 349 -4.59 3.52 6.24
N ASP A 350 -3.78 4.38 6.83
CA ASP A 350 -4.26 5.43 7.75
C ASP A 350 -5.12 6.45 7.02
N VAL A 351 -4.68 6.92 5.84
CA VAL A 351 -5.49 7.82 4.98
C VAL A 351 -6.78 7.13 4.55
N THR A 352 -6.72 5.85 4.21
CA THR A 352 -7.91 5.06 3.83
C THR A 352 -8.93 5.00 4.97
N ILE A 353 -8.46 4.77 6.20
CA ILE A 353 -9.33 4.73 7.40
C ILE A 353 -9.87 6.12 7.72
N ARG A 354 -9.03 7.16 7.68
CA ARG A 354 -9.45 8.55 7.90
C ARG A 354 -10.56 8.95 6.94
N GLU A 355 -10.36 8.74 5.65
CA GLU A 355 -11.36 9.08 4.64
C GLU A 355 -12.65 8.27 4.79
N ALA A 356 -12.57 7.02 5.24
CA ALA A 356 -13.75 6.21 5.50
C ALA A 356 -14.55 6.73 6.70
N LEU A 357 -13.88 7.13 7.80
CA LEU A 357 -14.50 7.77 8.96
C LEU A 357 -15.19 9.09 8.57
N ASP A 358 -14.48 9.94 7.84
CA ASP A 358 -15.01 11.24 7.40
C ASP A 358 -16.19 11.07 6.43
N THR A 359 -16.12 10.10 5.53
CA THR A 359 -17.21 9.75 4.61
C THR A 359 -18.46 9.30 5.37
N ALA A 360 -18.32 8.40 6.33
CA ALA A 360 -19.43 7.93 7.15
C ALA A 360 -20.07 9.08 7.96
N ARG A 361 -19.25 9.92 8.59
CA ARG A 361 -19.71 11.09 9.36
C ARG A 361 -20.45 12.09 8.48
N HIS A 362 -19.92 12.39 7.30
CA HIS A 362 -20.56 13.27 6.35
C HIS A 362 -21.92 12.72 5.89
N PHE A 363 -21.99 11.45 5.54
CA PHE A 363 -23.23 10.78 5.16
C PHE A 363 -24.29 10.82 6.26
N LEU A 364 -23.88 10.58 7.50
CA LEU A 364 -24.78 10.65 8.67
C LEU A 364 -25.26 12.08 8.95
N ALA A 365 -24.41 13.09 8.77
CA ALA A 365 -24.76 14.49 8.99
C ALA A 365 -25.79 15.02 7.99
N GLN A 366 -25.78 14.53 6.74
CA GLN A 366 -26.78 14.91 5.72
C GLN A 366 -28.18 14.33 5.98
N ARG A 367 -28.34 13.47 6.99
CA ARG A 367 -29.60 12.77 7.31
C ARG A 367 -30.23 13.17 8.65
N ARG A 368 -29.55 14.08 9.36
CA ARG A 368 -30.10 14.75 10.54
C ARG A 368 -30.85 16.00 10.12
#